data_2e2dcb12e0b94a3c7ffa272c3a76f9da
#
_entry.id   2e2dcb12e0b94a3c7ffa272c3a76f9da
#
_cell.length_a   1.000
_cell.length_b   1.000
_cell.length_c   1.000
_cell.angle_alpha   90.00
_cell.angle_beta   90.00
_cell.angle_gamma   90.00
#
_symmetry.space_group_name_H-M   'P 1'
#
loop_
_entity.id
_entity.type
_entity.pdbx_description
1 polymer ?
#
loop_
_entity_poly.entity_id
_entity_poly.type
_entity_poly.pdbx_seq_one_letter_code
_entity_poly.pdbx_strand_id
1 'polypeptide(L)'
;MQQHCEIKMKKGFLYTMFGLLLLTSCSSDDDSTQEPAQRQATVTYLVTPNGLGDNGYNDAAAEGIFAFAKESGARLRLMRPESEAEAEQMYRQWLAENAEQDSAVLILGSSAYEQMTKDYTPLTSHFSSQKSSRVLLFESNADIDGVSTLMVSHYGVSYLAGAMSQDFDALILAASRGIPSLEESIAGYQEARSKYSGEYAGVPCQTVLHYLADGESGFAMPDSAYRYISQRVGEAFIYDEMIFPLLGGSITGVIRSLNDDEFSTALMIGMDVDMAGRSARIPFSVVIRIGDVLKQYLNDWLAGREWPQHQRFGMKDGAADIVITPRFIQNLDIWDERYGSLDTFQKRYEQYKDEAVRKEAEYEK
;
A
#
# COMPACT_ATOMS: atom_id res chain seq x y z
N MET A 1 55.64 8.48 -12.50
CA MET A 1 55.73 8.09 -13.91
C MET A 1 54.38 8.40 -14.53
N GLN A 2 54.35 9.56 -15.21
CA GLN A 2 53.18 10.06 -15.96
C GLN A 2 53.15 9.39 -17.33
N GLN A 3 51.98 9.00 -17.80
CA GLN A 3 51.75 8.84 -19.24
C GLN A 3 50.43 9.51 -19.60
N HIS A 4 50.60 10.63 -20.30
CA HIS A 4 49.58 11.29 -21.10
C HIS A 4 49.22 10.45 -22.33
N CYS A 5 47.94 10.43 -22.65
CA CYS A 5 47.47 10.00 -23.97
C CYS A 5 46.63 11.11 -24.59
N GLU A 6 47.23 11.81 -25.53
CA GLU A 6 46.57 12.82 -26.39
C GLU A 6 45.81 12.12 -27.51
N ILE A 7 44.60 12.53 -27.76
CA ILE A 7 43.86 12.16 -28.97
C ILE A 7 43.68 13.38 -29.86
N LYS A 8 44.30 13.32 -31.03
CA LYS A 8 44.31 14.34 -32.08
C LYS A 8 42.95 14.51 -32.76
N MET A 9 42.53 15.76 -32.87
CA MET A 9 41.46 16.19 -33.79
C MET A 9 41.97 16.19 -35.22
N LYS A 10 41.22 15.65 -36.17
CA LYS A 10 41.39 15.91 -37.60
C LYS A 10 40.26 16.81 -38.10
N LYS A 11 40.65 17.95 -38.61
CA LYS A 11 39.85 18.89 -39.41
C LYS A 11 39.82 18.42 -40.88
N GLY A 12 38.74 18.71 -41.56
CA GLY A 12 38.63 18.75 -43.02
C GLY A 12 37.21 18.32 -43.43
N PHE A 13 36.49 18.91 -44.30
CA PHE A 13 36.70 19.91 -45.32
C PHE A 13 35.31 20.30 -45.86
N LEU A 14 35.15 21.57 -46.10
CA LEU A 14 34.03 22.28 -46.64
C LEU A 14 33.84 21.97 -48.15
N TYR A 15 32.61 21.65 -48.58
CA TYR A 15 32.20 21.90 -49.97
C TYR A 15 30.74 22.37 -50.03
N THR A 16 30.61 23.64 -50.43
CA THR A 16 29.46 24.34 -50.97
C THR A 16 29.12 23.81 -52.36
N MET A 17 27.83 23.50 -52.60
CA MET A 17 27.31 23.49 -53.95
C MET A 17 25.91 24.08 -54.00
N PHE A 18 25.82 25.21 -54.68
CA PHE A 18 24.64 26.00 -55.08
C PHE A 18 23.93 25.28 -56.23
N GLY A 19 22.67 25.07 -56.15
CA GLY A 19 21.85 24.53 -57.24
C GLY A 19 20.42 25.10 -57.18
N LEU A 20 20.10 25.88 -58.13
CA LEU A 20 18.99 26.78 -58.31
C LEU A 20 17.77 26.05 -58.96
N LEU A 21 16.55 26.40 -58.49
CA LEU A 21 15.28 26.42 -59.18
C LEU A 21 14.62 25.09 -59.68
N LEU A 22 13.39 24.89 -59.21
CA LEU A 22 12.20 25.13 -60.06
C LEU A 22 10.93 25.13 -59.20
N LEU A 23 10.19 26.22 -59.27
CA LEU A 23 8.80 26.37 -58.81
C LEU A 23 7.86 25.53 -59.70
N THR A 24 7.29 24.50 -59.20
CA THR A 24 6.04 23.93 -59.74
C THR A 24 5.00 23.99 -58.63
N SER A 25 4.12 24.95 -58.74
CA SER A 25 2.83 25.04 -58.09
C SER A 25 1.99 23.84 -58.54
N CYS A 26 1.77 22.90 -57.62
CA CYS A 26 0.61 22.01 -57.69
C CYS A 26 -0.20 22.24 -56.43
N SER A 27 -1.33 22.89 -56.58
CA SER A 27 -2.44 22.86 -55.67
C SER A 27 -2.96 21.42 -55.62
N SER A 28 -2.57 20.66 -54.64
CA SER A 28 -3.27 19.48 -54.19
C SER A 28 -3.96 19.88 -52.89
N ASP A 29 -5.28 19.81 -52.89
CA ASP A 29 -6.11 19.81 -51.69
C ASP A 29 -5.63 18.64 -50.84
N ASP A 30 -4.69 18.89 -49.93
CA ASP A 30 -4.40 18.01 -48.83
C ASP A 30 -5.56 18.14 -47.84
N ASP A 31 -6.54 17.30 -48.06
CA ASP A 31 -7.47 16.89 -47.02
C ASP A 31 -6.68 16.14 -45.97
N SER A 32 -5.88 16.92 -45.17
CA SER A 32 -5.24 16.44 -43.96
C SER A 32 -6.39 16.11 -42.99
N THR A 33 -6.89 14.90 -43.06
CA THR A 33 -7.55 14.26 -41.94
C THR A 33 -6.53 14.30 -40.82
N GLN A 34 -6.53 15.38 -40.04
CA GLN A 34 -5.90 15.39 -38.73
C GLN A 34 -6.53 14.23 -37.96
N GLU A 35 -5.77 13.14 -37.82
CA GLU A 35 -6.14 12.15 -36.83
C GLU A 35 -6.47 12.92 -35.54
N PRO A 36 -7.65 12.69 -34.94
CA PRO A 36 -8.01 13.38 -33.71
C PRO A 36 -6.89 13.15 -32.74
N ALA A 37 -6.25 14.22 -32.27
CA ALA A 37 -5.14 14.16 -31.34
C ALA A 37 -5.56 13.22 -30.21
N GLN A 38 -4.91 12.07 -30.11
CA GLN A 38 -5.26 11.02 -29.16
C GLN A 38 -5.16 11.67 -27.78
N ARG A 39 -6.33 11.86 -27.14
CA ARG A 39 -6.38 12.56 -25.85
C ARG A 39 -5.51 11.79 -24.87
N GLN A 40 -4.54 12.47 -24.29
CA GLN A 40 -3.62 11.88 -23.32
C GLN A 40 -4.42 11.37 -22.11
N ALA A 41 -4.24 10.09 -21.77
CA ALA A 41 -4.85 9.49 -20.60
C ALA A 41 -4.49 10.28 -19.34
N THR A 42 -5.46 10.51 -18.47
CA THR A 42 -5.27 11.25 -17.22
C THR A 42 -5.73 10.40 -16.05
N VAL A 43 -4.83 10.18 -15.11
CA VAL A 43 -5.12 9.54 -13.82
C VAL A 43 -5.16 10.60 -12.75
N THR A 44 -6.28 10.67 -12.02
CA THR A 44 -6.39 11.51 -10.83
C THR A 44 -6.38 10.61 -9.61
N TYR A 45 -5.55 10.93 -8.61
CA TYR A 45 -5.55 10.27 -7.31
C TYR A 45 -6.00 11.26 -6.23
N LEU A 46 -7.14 10.99 -5.62
CA LEU A 46 -7.65 11.72 -4.46
C LEU A 46 -7.27 10.93 -3.20
N VAL A 47 -6.26 11.42 -2.50
CA VAL A 47 -5.77 10.82 -1.25
C VAL A 47 -6.65 11.22 -0.07
N THR A 48 -6.59 10.45 1.02
CA THR A 48 -7.21 10.86 2.30
C THR A 48 -6.44 12.02 2.94
N PRO A 49 -7.04 12.81 3.84
CA PRO A 49 -6.37 13.92 4.51
C PRO A 49 -5.05 13.53 5.22
N ASN A 50 -4.97 12.31 5.72
CA ASN A 50 -3.77 11.76 6.40
C ASN A 50 -2.98 10.78 5.54
N GLY A 51 -3.23 10.74 4.22
CA GLY A 51 -2.82 9.63 3.38
C GLY A 51 -1.34 9.56 3.09
N LEU A 52 -0.73 10.59 2.53
CA LEU A 52 0.67 10.51 2.09
C LEU A 52 1.66 10.86 3.21
N GLY A 53 2.78 10.14 3.20
CA GLY A 53 3.84 10.27 4.19
C GLY A 53 3.68 9.31 5.37
N ASP A 54 2.79 8.32 5.26
CA ASP A 54 2.62 7.27 6.26
C ASP A 54 3.76 6.24 6.22
N ASN A 55 4.56 6.25 5.16
CA ASN A 55 5.60 5.27 4.86
C ASN A 55 5.08 3.82 4.87
N GLY A 56 3.82 3.63 4.56
CA GLY A 56 3.09 2.37 4.59
C GLY A 56 2.13 2.25 3.42
N TYR A 57 0.87 1.97 3.73
CA TYR A 57 -0.18 1.62 2.77
C TYR A 57 -0.45 2.69 1.71
N ASN A 58 -0.65 3.96 2.14
CA ASN A 58 -0.99 5.04 1.21
C ASN A 58 0.18 5.44 0.32
N ASP A 59 1.41 5.42 0.85
CA ASP A 59 2.60 5.66 0.06
C ASP A 59 2.82 4.55 -0.96
N ALA A 60 2.59 3.27 -0.61
CA ALA A 60 2.66 2.15 -1.53
C ALA A 60 1.60 2.24 -2.65
N ALA A 61 0.37 2.67 -2.32
CA ALA A 61 -0.67 2.94 -3.30
C ALA A 61 -0.25 4.04 -4.29
N ALA A 62 0.29 5.15 -3.77
CA ALA A 62 0.80 6.24 -4.58
C ALA A 62 1.95 5.82 -5.49
N GLU A 63 2.89 5.02 -4.99
CA GLU A 63 4.02 4.50 -5.78
C GLU A 63 3.55 3.68 -6.97
N GLY A 64 2.54 2.81 -6.80
CA GLY A 64 1.95 2.03 -7.89
C GLY A 64 1.32 2.91 -8.97
N ILE A 65 0.56 3.93 -8.56
CA ILE A 65 -0.07 4.90 -9.47
C ILE A 65 0.99 5.73 -10.21
N PHE A 66 2.04 6.18 -9.51
CA PHE A 66 3.14 6.94 -10.10
C PHE A 66 3.95 6.10 -11.09
N ALA A 67 4.21 4.83 -10.76
CA ALA A 67 4.87 3.90 -11.65
C ALA A 67 4.08 3.70 -12.93
N PHE A 68 2.75 3.48 -12.83
CA PHE A 68 1.86 3.41 -14.00
C PHE A 68 1.94 4.68 -14.86
N ALA A 69 1.79 5.86 -14.26
CA ALA A 69 1.81 7.12 -15.00
C ALA A 69 3.14 7.35 -15.73
N LYS A 70 4.26 7.01 -15.08
CA LYS A 70 5.60 7.09 -15.66
C LYS A 70 5.79 6.14 -16.84
N GLU A 71 5.32 4.90 -16.73
CA GLU A 71 5.49 3.86 -17.75
C GLU A 71 4.56 4.06 -18.95
N SER A 72 3.31 4.48 -18.71
CA SER A 72 2.31 4.69 -19.75
C SER A 72 2.36 6.05 -20.43
N GLY A 73 3.06 7.03 -19.84
CA GLY A 73 3.02 8.41 -20.27
C GLY A 73 1.70 9.13 -19.95
N ALA A 74 0.84 8.54 -19.11
CA ALA A 74 -0.39 9.17 -18.66
C ALA A 74 -0.10 10.41 -17.80
N ARG A 75 -0.98 11.40 -17.90
CA ARG A 75 -0.91 12.59 -17.05
C ARG A 75 -1.40 12.20 -15.65
N LEU A 76 -0.64 12.56 -14.63
CA LEU A 76 -1.02 12.37 -13.23
C LEU A 76 -1.49 13.68 -12.59
N ARG A 77 -2.64 13.63 -11.91
CA ARG A 77 -3.15 14.70 -11.05
C ARG A 77 -3.29 14.14 -9.63
N LEU A 78 -2.56 14.72 -8.68
CA LEU A 78 -2.68 14.39 -7.26
C LEU A 78 -3.57 15.43 -6.58
N MET A 79 -4.62 14.97 -5.88
CA MET A 79 -5.53 15.80 -5.11
C MET A 79 -5.34 15.48 -3.63
N ARG A 80 -4.95 16.48 -2.84
CA ARG A 80 -4.60 16.35 -1.41
C ARG A 80 -5.50 17.25 -0.59
N PRO A 81 -6.65 16.77 -0.12
CA PRO A 81 -7.55 17.53 0.72
C PRO A 81 -6.99 17.67 2.14
N GLU A 82 -7.31 18.75 2.81
CA GLU A 82 -7.00 18.96 4.23
C GLU A 82 -8.11 18.44 5.15
N SER A 83 -9.29 18.10 4.57
CA SER A 83 -10.45 17.59 5.30
C SER A 83 -11.34 16.74 4.39
N GLU A 84 -12.22 15.95 5.00
CA GLU A 84 -13.23 15.16 4.25
C GLU A 84 -14.18 16.08 3.46
N ALA A 85 -14.56 17.25 4.01
CA ALA A 85 -15.41 18.21 3.30
C ALA A 85 -14.74 18.79 2.06
N GLU A 86 -13.42 19.00 2.11
CA GLU A 86 -12.65 19.41 0.93
C GLU A 86 -12.52 18.28 -0.06
N ALA A 87 -12.32 17.05 0.41
CA ALA A 87 -12.30 15.86 -0.45
C ALA A 87 -13.61 15.70 -1.21
N GLU A 88 -14.75 15.88 -0.54
CA GLU A 88 -16.08 15.88 -1.17
C GLU A 88 -16.19 16.93 -2.28
N GLN A 89 -15.76 18.15 -1.99
CA GLN A 89 -15.78 19.22 -2.99
C GLN A 89 -14.92 18.87 -4.20
N MET A 90 -13.72 18.35 -3.99
CA MET A 90 -12.79 17.93 -5.04
C MET A 90 -13.38 16.78 -5.88
N TYR A 91 -14.02 15.81 -5.22
CA TYR A 91 -14.69 14.69 -5.88
C TYR A 91 -15.80 15.16 -6.81
N ARG A 92 -16.72 16.00 -6.30
CA ARG A 92 -17.82 16.57 -7.08
C ARG A 92 -17.32 17.37 -8.26
N GLN A 93 -16.30 18.19 -8.06
CA GLN A 93 -15.68 18.96 -9.13
C GLN A 93 -15.09 18.04 -10.20
N TRP A 94 -14.38 16.98 -9.81
CA TRP A 94 -13.82 16.01 -10.76
C TRP A 94 -14.90 15.33 -11.58
N LEU A 95 -16.00 14.91 -10.96
CA LEU A 95 -17.15 14.32 -11.66
C LEU A 95 -17.72 15.28 -12.71
N ALA A 96 -17.91 16.56 -12.36
CA ALA A 96 -18.42 17.55 -13.28
C ALA A 96 -17.46 17.85 -14.45
N GLU A 97 -16.16 17.96 -14.18
CA GLU A 97 -15.13 18.25 -15.19
C GLU A 97 -14.92 17.11 -16.18
N ASN A 98 -15.16 15.86 -15.76
CA ASN A 98 -14.82 14.66 -16.53
C ASN A 98 -16.03 13.84 -16.98
N ALA A 99 -17.26 14.37 -16.86
CA ALA A 99 -18.50 13.66 -17.20
C ALA A 99 -18.47 13.01 -18.59
N GLU A 100 -17.85 13.65 -19.57
CA GLU A 100 -17.80 13.21 -20.97
C GLU A 100 -16.39 12.82 -21.45
N GLN A 101 -15.45 12.58 -20.52
CA GLN A 101 -14.04 12.31 -20.85
C GLN A 101 -13.63 10.87 -20.60
N ASP A 102 -13.70 10.01 -21.63
CA ASP A 102 -13.30 8.59 -21.50
C ASP A 102 -11.82 8.36 -21.19
N SER A 103 -10.99 9.37 -21.40
CA SER A 103 -9.55 9.31 -21.14
C SER A 103 -9.15 9.74 -19.72
N ALA A 104 -10.13 9.94 -18.81
CA ALA A 104 -9.88 10.33 -17.43
C ALA A 104 -10.40 9.27 -16.44
N VAL A 105 -9.60 8.96 -15.44
CA VAL A 105 -9.92 8.02 -14.36
C VAL A 105 -9.60 8.64 -13.01
N LEU A 106 -10.41 8.31 -11.99
CA LEU A 106 -10.23 8.73 -10.62
C LEU A 106 -9.98 7.52 -9.72
N ILE A 107 -8.93 7.58 -8.94
CA ILE A 107 -8.63 6.65 -7.87
C ILE A 107 -8.90 7.35 -6.54
N LEU A 108 -9.69 6.72 -5.70
CA LEU A 108 -10.06 7.20 -4.37
C LEU A 108 -9.39 6.34 -3.31
N GLY A 109 -8.68 6.94 -2.39
CA GLY A 109 -8.01 6.27 -1.29
C GLY A 109 -8.94 6.13 -0.08
N SER A 110 -9.08 4.88 0.37
CA SER A 110 -9.66 4.38 1.60
C SER A 110 -11.19 4.36 1.73
N SER A 111 -11.66 3.48 2.63
CA SER A 111 -13.05 3.30 3.01
C SER A 111 -13.71 4.57 3.60
N ALA A 112 -12.94 5.55 4.06
CA ALA A 112 -13.44 6.85 4.50
C ALA A 112 -14.28 7.55 3.41
N TYR A 113 -14.03 7.24 2.15
CA TYR A 113 -14.74 7.84 1.02
C TYR A 113 -15.99 7.07 0.56
N GLU A 114 -16.35 5.96 1.22
CA GLU A 114 -17.54 5.18 0.85
C GLU A 114 -18.83 6.00 0.91
N GLN A 115 -19.04 6.75 2.01
CA GLN A 115 -20.26 7.54 2.16
C GLN A 115 -20.33 8.64 1.11
N MET A 116 -19.25 9.35 0.91
CA MET A 116 -19.13 10.37 -0.14
C MET A 116 -19.45 9.80 -1.53
N THR A 117 -18.93 8.63 -1.86
CA THR A 117 -19.20 7.97 -3.15
C THR A 117 -20.65 7.55 -3.28
N LYS A 118 -21.27 7.01 -2.22
CA LYS A 118 -22.71 6.64 -2.20
C LYS A 118 -23.62 7.84 -2.39
N ASP A 119 -23.31 8.98 -1.75
CA ASP A 119 -24.12 10.19 -1.79
C ASP A 119 -24.13 10.83 -3.20
N TYR A 120 -23.09 10.60 -3.99
CA TYR A 120 -22.96 11.15 -5.35
C TYR A 120 -23.14 10.12 -6.46
N THR A 121 -23.69 8.95 -6.19
CA THR A 121 -24.05 7.91 -7.18
C THR A 121 -24.83 8.47 -8.40
N PRO A 122 -25.82 9.38 -8.26
CA PRO A 122 -26.51 9.93 -9.42
C PRO A 122 -25.57 10.63 -10.42
N LEU A 123 -24.48 11.23 -9.93
CA LEU A 123 -23.48 11.86 -10.79
C LEU A 123 -22.57 10.81 -11.47
N THR A 124 -22.28 9.71 -10.80
CA THR A 124 -21.52 8.59 -11.37
C THR A 124 -22.35 7.77 -12.36
N SER A 125 -23.67 7.73 -12.23
CA SER A 125 -24.55 7.03 -13.18
C SER A 125 -24.46 7.58 -14.61
N HIS A 126 -24.04 8.82 -14.80
CA HIS A 126 -23.71 9.34 -16.12
C HIS A 126 -22.50 8.65 -16.75
N PHE A 127 -21.60 8.11 -15.93
CA PHE A 127 -20.47 7.31 -16.39
C PHE A 127 -20.84 5.86 -16.64
N SER A 128 -21.89 5.34 -16.00
CA SER A 128 -22.33 3.94 -16.10
C SER A 128 -22.97 3.58 -17.45
N SER A 129 -23.38 4.57 -18.25
CA SER A 129 -23.82 4.36 -19.64
C SER A 129 -22.66 4.02 -20.59
N GLN A 130 -21.44 4.21 -20.16
CA GLN A 130 -20.23 3.84 -20.87
C GLN A 130 -19.68 2.52 -20.32
N LYS A 131 -19.09 1.72 -21.16
CA LYS A 131 -18.73 0.30 -20.94
C LYS A 131 -17.78 0.00 -19.77
N SER A 132 -17.27 1.00 -19.04
CA SER A 132 -16.38 0.77 -17.90
C SER A 132 -16.50 1.85 -16.84
N SER A 133 -16.46 1.46 -15.56
CA SER A 133 -16.34 2.40 -14.46
C SER A 133 -15.03 3.20 -14.59
N ARG A 134 -15.09 4.50 -14.28
CA ARG A 134 -13.92 5.39 -14.30
C ARG A 134 -13.57 5.94 -12.92
N VAL A 135 -14.27 5.45 -11.91
CA VAL A 135 -13.99 5.73 -10.51
C VAL A 135 -13.68 4.40 -9.82
N LEU A 136 -12.54 4.33 -9.20
CA LEU A 136 -12.10 3.18 -8.41
C LEU A 136 -11.91 3.64 -6.96
N LEU A 137 -12.63 3.00 -6.05
CA LEU A 137 -12.45 3.15 -4.61
C LEU A 137 -11.73 1.90 -4.08
N PHE A 138 -10.52 2.06 -3.57
CA PHE A 138 -9.81 0.95 -2.95
C PHE A 138 -10.00 0.93 -1.43
N GLU A 139 -9.68 -0.20 -0.81
CA GLU A 139 -9.90 -0.51 0.60
C GLU A 139 -11.39 -0.48 0.99
N SER A 140 -12.24 -0.91 0.05
CA SER A 140 -13.68 -0.95 0.24
C SER A 140 -14.29 -2.24 -0.29
N ASN A 141 -15.24 -2.78 0.49
CA ASN A 141 -16.11 -3.89 0.10
C ASN A 141 -17.52 -3.43 -0.32
N ALA A 142 -17.74 -2.12 -0.42
CA ALA A 142 -19.06 -1.58 -0.71
C ALA A 142 -19.47 -1.83 -2.15
N ASP A 143 -20.73 -2.20 -2.36
CA ASP A 143 -21.37 -2.23 -3.67
C ASP A 143 -21.96 -0.83 -3.96
N ILE A 144 -21.36 -0.11 -4.90
CA ILE A 144 -21.71 1.28 -5.24
C ILE A 144 -21.89 1.39 -6.75
N ASP A 145 -23.10 1.68 -7.18
CA ASP A 145 -23.41 1.81 -8.60
C ASP A 145 -22.48 2.81 -9.31
N GLY A 146 -21.89 2.39 -10.44
CA GLY A 146 -21.02 3.21 -11.27
C GLY A 146 -19.62 3.45 -10.70
N VAL A 147 -19.28 2.83 -9.58
CA VAL A 147 -17.96 2.89 -8.94
C VAL A 147 -17.42 1.46 -8.81
N SER A 148 -16.22 1.21 -9.33
CA SER A 148 -15.54 -0.03 -9.03
C SER A 148 -14.92 0.04 -7.64
N THR A 149 -15.07 -1.04 -6.86
CA THR A 149 -14.46 -1.12 -5.54
C THR A 149 -13.48 -2.29 -5.49
N LEU A 150 -12.41 -2.14 -4.73
CA LEU A 150 -11.48 -3.21 -4.47
C LEU A 150 -11.02 -3.23 -3.01
N MET A 151 -10.73 -4.44 -2.52
CA MET A 151 -10.16 -4.69 -1.21
C MET A 151 -8.99 -5.66 -1.34
N VAL A 152 -7.90 -5.41 -0.61
CA VAL A 152 -6.91 -6.45 -0.34
C VAL A 152 -7.21 -7.03 1.04
N SER A 153 -7.38 -8.34 1.12
CA SER A 153 -7.68 -9.03 2.37
C SER A 153 -6.51 -8.92 3.34
N HIS A 154 -6.81 -8.54 4.56
CA HIS A 154 -5.84 -8.46 5.65
C HIS A 154 -5.91 -9.69 6.58
N TYR A 155 -6.97 -10.49 6.46
CA TYR A 155 -7.23 -11.59 7.39
C TYR A 155 -6.15 -12.68 7.33
N GLY A 156 -5.91 -13.24 6.14
CA GLY A 156 -5.02 -14.38 5.97
C GLY A 156 -3.58 -14.07 6.36
N VAL A 157 -3.05 -12.95 5.89
CA VAL A 157 -1.68 -12.54 6.18
C VAL A 157 -1.49 -12.22 7.67
N SER A 158 -2.52 -11.66 8.33
CA SER A 158 -2.51 -11.41 9.78
C SER A 158 -2.65 -12.71 10.59
N TYR A 159 -3.42 -13.68 10.10
CA TYR A 159 -3.45 -15.03 10.66
C TYR A 159 -2.04 -15.67 10.62
N LEU A 160 -1.36 -15.58 9.48
CA LEU A 160 0.01 -16.08 9.33
C LEU A 160 0.97 -15.39 10.32
N ALA A 161 0.87 -14.07 10.44
CA ALA A 161 1.68 -13.29 11.40
C ALA A 161 1.43 -13.72 12.85
N GLY A 162 0.17 -13.96 13.22
CA GLY A 162 -0.21 -14.47 14.54
C GLY A 162 0.34 -15.86 14.84
N ALA A 163 0.29 -16.78 13.86
CA ALA A 163 0.85 -18.11 13.98
C ALA A 163 2.39 -18.09 14.08
N MET A 164 3.05 -17.20 13.33
CA MET A 164 4.51 -17.04 13.43
C MET A 164 4.97 -16.44 14.76
N SER A 165 4.10 -15.70 15.45
CA SER A 165 4.35 -15.04 16.74
C SER A 165 4.00 -15.92 17.95
N GLN A 166 3.78 -17.20 17.78
CA GLN A 166 3.19 -18.10 18.79
C GLN A 166 3.91 -18.13 20.14
N ASP A 167 5.25 -17.97 20.18
CA ASP A 167 6.06 -18.10 21.39
C ASP A 167 6.30 -16.78 22.14
N PHE A 168 5.56 -15.73 21.74
CA PHE A 168 5.68 -14.40 22.35
C PHE A 168 4.39 -14.01 23.07
N ASP A 169 4.49 -13.17 24.08
CA ASP A 169 3.40 -12.30 24.42
C ASP A 169 3.13 -11.36 23.23
N ALA A 170 1.90 -11.00 22.99
CA ALA A 170 1.55 -10.19 21.83
C ALA A 170 0.77 -8.93 22.24
N LEU A 171 1.17 -7.80 21.68
CA LEU A 171 0.43 -6.55 21.72
C LEU A 171 -0.10 -6.23 20.32
N ILE A 172 -1.41 -6.25 20.14
CA ILE A 172 -2.06 -5.64 18.98
C ILE A 172 -2.28 -4.18 19.33
N LEU A 173 -1.57 -3.29 18.65
CA LEU A 173 -1.72 -1.85 18.81
C LEU A 173 -2.38 -1.27 17.56
N ALA A 174 -3.67 -0.90 17.67
CA ALA A 174 -4.46 -0.45 16.55
C ALA A 174 -4.74 1.06 16.62
N ALA A 175 -4.81 1.72 15.47
CA ALA A 175 -5.10 3.15 15.38
C ALA A 175 -6.49 3.47 15.87
N SER A 176 -7.51 2.72 15.41
CA SER A 176 -8.93 3.00 15.67
C SER A 176 -9.78 1.74 15.65
N ARG A 177 -11.00 1.87 16.09
CA ARG A 177 -12.07 0.86 16.00
C ARG A 177 -12.89 1.06 14.73
N GLY A 178 -13.51 -0.04 14.24
CA GLY A 178 -14.53 0.02 13.20
C GLY A 178 -13.99 0.27 11.79
N ILE A 179 -12.68 0.19 11.59
CA ILE A 179 -12.05 0.24 10.26
C ILE A 179 -11.97 -1.19 9.72
N PRO A 180 -12.62 -1.52 8.59
CA PRO A 180 -12.73 -2.91 8.11
C PRO A 180 -11.40 -3.65 7.98
N SER A 181 -10.37 -3.04 7.40
CA SER A 181 -9.04 -3.65 7.23
C SER A 181 -8.34 -3.92 8.57
N LEU A 182 -8.52 -3.02 9.56
CA LEU A 182 -7.98 -3.23 10.91
C LEU A 182 -8.72 -4.36 11.64
N GLU A 183 -10.05 -4.41 11.53
CA GLU A 183 -10.85 -5.47 12.15
C GLU A 183 -10.54 -6.85 11.54
N GLU A 184 -10.32 -6.93 10.22
CA GLU A 184 -9.85 -8.16 9.57
C GLU A 184 -8.47 -8.58 10.10
N SER A 185 -7.54 -7.63 10.20
CA SER A 185 -6.19 -7.88 10.72
C SER A 185 -6.23 -8.38 12.16
N ILE A 186 -7.04 -7.73 13.01
CA ILE A 186 -7.21 -8.12 14.42
C ILE A 186 -7.81 -9.53 14.50
N ALA A 187 -8.87 -9.81 13.73
CA ALA A 187 -9.56 -11.08 13.75
C ALA A 187 -8.64 -12.24 13.31
N GLY A 188 -7.93 -12.09 12.19
CA GLY A 188 -7.00 -13.09 11.70
C GLY A 188 -5.87 -13.36 12.69
N TYR A 189 -5.23 -12.32 13.20
CA TYR A 189 -4.16 -12.45 14.17
C TYR A 189 -4.63 -13.14 15.46
N GLN A 190 -5.77 -12.71 16.03
CA GLN A 190 -6.32 -13.30 17.25
C GLN A 190 -6.76 -14.76 17.07
N GLU A 191 -7.33 -15.12 15.92
CA GLU A 191 -7.69 -16.52 15.65
C GLU A 191 -6.46 -17.41 15.66
N ALA A 192 -5.38 -17.02 14.97
CA ALA A 192 -4.13 -17.77 14.98
C ALA A 192 -3.53 -17.85 16.39
N ARG A 193 -3.52 -16.75 17.11
CA ARG A 193 -3.03 -16.70 18.49
C ARG A 193 -3.81 -17.63 19.40
N SER A 194 -5.14 -17.67 19.31
CA SER A 194 -5.97 -18.56 20.12
C SER A 194 -5.70 -20.04 19.84
N LYS A 195 -5.23 -20.36 18.64
CA LYS A 195 -4.93 -21.73 18.21
C LYS A 195 -3.50 -22.18 18.53
N TYR A 196 -2.54 -21.27 18.41
CA TYR A 196 -1.12 -21.60 18.37
C TYR A 196 -0.29 -20.97 19.51
N SER A 197 -0.87 -20.11 20.37
CA SER A 197 -0.11 -19.56 21.50
C SER A 197 0.56 -20.65 22.31
N GLY A 198 1.88 -20.53 22.41
CA GLY A 198 2.70 -21.40 23.21
C GLY A 198 2.72 -21.00 24.69
N GLU A 199 3.59 -21.64 25.44
CA GLU A 199 3.88 -21.32 26.84
C GLU A 199 5.34 -20.88 26.96
N TYR A 200 5.55 -19.85 27.78
CA TYR A 200 6.89 -19.45 28.17
C TYR A 200 7.09 -19.70 29.67
N ALA A 201 8.11 -20.49 30.00
CA ALA A 201 8.39 -20.90 31.38
C ALA A 201 7.17 -21.50 32.12
N GLY A 202 6.28 -22.21 31.40
CA GLY A 202 5.02 -22.76 31.93
C GLY A 202 3.88 -21.78 32.09
N VAL A 203 4.01 -20.55 31.53
CA VAL A 203 2.97 -19.53 31.50
C VAL A 203 2.49 -19.36 30.06
N PRO A 204 1.17 -19.47 29.78
CA PRO A 204 0.63 -19.25 28.44
C PRO A 204 0.92 -17.82 27.95
N CYS A 205 1.39 -17.71 26.72
CA CYS A 205 1.61 -16.41 26.07
C CYS A 205 0.29 -15.66 25.87
N GLN A 206 0.23 -14.42 26.30
CA GLN A 206 -0.97 -13.59 26.28
C GLN A 206 -1.06 -12.76 25.00
N THR A 207 -2.27 -12.32 24.68
CA THR A 207 -2.51 -11.35 23.59
C THR A 207 -3.35 -10.20 24.12
N VAL A 208 -2.83 -8.98 24.01
CA VAL A 208 -3.47 -7.74 24.45
C VAL A 208 -3.82 -6.90 23.22
N LEU A 209 -5.02 -6.32 23.20
CA LEU A 209 -5.45 -5.36 22.19
C LEU A 209 -5.60 -3.98 22.81
N HIS A 210 -4.97 -2.99 22.20
CA HIS A 210 -5.09 -1.60 22.58
C HIS A 210 -5.34 -0.70 21.37
N TYR A 211 -6.21 0.31 21.50
CA TYR A 211 -6.49 1.30 20.48
C TYR A 211 -5.92 2.66 20.88
N LEU A 212 -5.24 3.36 19.96
CA LEU A 212 -4.68 4.69 20.23
C LEU A 212 -5.73 5.78 20.35
N ALA A 213 -6.82 5.68 19.60
CA ALA A 213 -7.88 6.67 19.56
C ALA A 213 -9.24 6.03 19.20
N ASP A 214 -10.31 6.83 19.34
CA ASP A 214 -11.67 6.46 18.91
C ASP A 214 -12.02 7.04 17.54
N GLY A 215 -11.09 7.09 16.61
CA GLY A 215 -11.32 7.62 15.27
C GLY A 215 -10.05 7.69 14.46
N GLU A 216 -10.15 8.10 13.21
CA GLU A 216 -9.04 8.08 12.24
C GLU A 216 -7.80 8.89 12.68
N SER A 217 -7.93 9.78 13.66
CA SER A 217 -6.79 10.50 14.25
C SER A 217 -5.67 9.55 14.75
N GLY A 218 -6.03 8.32 15.15
CA GLY A 218 -5.05 7.32 15.59
C GLY A 218 -3.99 6.98 14.57
N PHE A 219 -4.25 7.17 13.27
CA PHE A 219 -3.27 6.98 12.20
C PHE A 219 -2.18 8.06 12.15
N ALA A 220 -2.40 9.22 12.79
CA ALA A 220 -1.50 10.38 12.76
C ALA A 220 -1.03 10.82 14.16
N MET A 221 -0.86 9.88 15.10
CA MET A 221 -0.46 10.12 16.48
C MET A 221 0.86 9.43 16.88
N PRO A 222 1.98 9.66 16.17
CA PRO A 222 3.23 8.95 16.43
C PRO A 222 3.78 9.20 17.84
N ASP A 223 3.59 10.39 18.40
CA ASP A 223 4.04 10.69 19.77
C ASP A 223 3.21 9.96 20.84
N SER A 224 1.94 9.68 20.57
CA SER A 224 1.09 8.86 21.46
C SER A 224 1.52 7.40 21.40
N ALA A 225 1.77 6.87 20.20
CA ALA A 225 2.30 5.52 20.02
C ALA A 225 3.68 5.36 20.72
N TYR A 226 4.58 6.35 20.55
CA TYR A 226 5.86 6.37 21.23
C TYR A 226 5.71 6.29 22.76
N ARG A 227 4.90 7.19 23.34
CA ARG A 227 4.69 7.23 24.79
C ARG A 227 4.09 5.94 25.33
N TYR A 228 3.10 5.40 24.63
CA TYR A 228 2.45 4.16 25.04
C TYR A 228 3.44 3.00 25.09
N ILE A 229 4.26 2.82 24.06
CA ILE A 229 5.26 1.74 24.03
C ILE A 229 6.37 1.98 25.05
N SER A 230 6.92 3.20 25.14
CA SER A 230 8.01 3.51 26.08
C SER A 230 7.56 3.31 27.54
N GLN A 231 6.32 3.67 27.88
CA GLN A 231 5.77 3.46 29.20
C GLN A 231 5.54 1.97 29.47
N ARG A 232 4.97 1.24 28.52
CA ARG A 232 4.71 -0.19 28.65
C ARG A 232 6.02 -1.01 28.82
N VAL A 233 7.03 -0.70 28.03
CA VAL A 233 8.34 -1.37 28.13
C VAL A 233 9.05 -1.02 29.45
N GLY A 234 8.87 0.20 29.96
CA GLY A 234 9.49 0.65 31.21
C GLY A 234 8.81 0.14 32.50
N GLU A 235 7.50 -0.14 32.45
CA GLU A 235 6.71 -0.56 33.65
C GLU A 235 6.70 -2.07 33.87
N ALA A 236 6.92 -2.84 32.84
CA ALA A 236 6.93 -4.29 32.93
C ALA A 236 8.33 -4.80 32.59
N PHE A 237 8.81 -5.76 33.39
CA PHE A 237 9.83 -6.71 32.93
C PHE A 237 9.23 -7.57 31.81
N ILE A 238 8.68 -6.91 30.76
CA ILE A 238 8.09 -7.57 29.60
C ILE A 238 9.25 -7.99 28.73
N TYR A 239 9.72 -9.18 29.03
CA TYR A 239 10.65 -9.87 28.18
C TYR A 239 9.82 -10.51 27.06
N ASP A 240 10.17 -10.18 25.80
CA ASP A 240 9.75 -10.90 24.60
C ASP A 240 8.29 -10.69 24.16
N GLU A 241 7.88 -9.45 24.07
CA GLU A 241 6.60 -9.07 23.44
C GLU A 241 6.77 -8.89 21.94
N MET A 242 5.83 -9.44 21.17
CA MET A 242 5.67 -9.17 19.73
C MET A 242 4.60 -8.11 19.53
N ILE A 243 4.99 -6.95 19.06
CA ILE A 243 4.06 -5.85 18.76
C ILE A 243 3.54 -6.02 17.33
N PHE A 244 2.21 -6.09 17.18
CA PHE A 244 1.51 -6.06 15.89
C PHE A 244 0.85 -4.69 15.72
N PRO A 245 1.52 -3.75 15.01
CA PRO A 245 1.10 -2.36 14.95
C PRO A 245 0.23 -2.08 13.72
N LEU A 246 -1.05 -1.86 13.92
CA LEU A 246 -2.04 -1.51 12.90
C LEU A 246 -2.28 0.01 12.95
N LEU A 247 -1.29 0.81 12.54
CA LEU A 247 -1.16 2.21 12.96
C LEU A 247 -0.99 3.25 11.85
N GLY A 248 -0.81 2.83 10.58
CA GLY A 248 -0.44 3.76 9.52
C GLY A 248 0.77 4.63 9.92
N GLY A 249 0.72 5.95 9.74
CA GLY A 249 1.82 6.86 10.06
C GLY A 249 2.26 6.86 11.53
N SER A 250 1.38 6.48 12.46
CA SER A 250 1.70 6.37 13.89
C SER A 250 2.70 5.26 14.22
N ILE A 251 2.94 4.30 13.31
CA ILE A 251 3.94 3.24 13.45
C ILE A 251 5.35 3.79 13.69
N THR A 252 5.64 4.98 13.17
CA THR A 252 6.94 5.64 13.36
C THR A 252 7.25 5.92 14.83
N GLY A 253 6.23 6.13 15.64
CA GLY A 253 6.37 6.28 17.10
C GLY A 253 6.80 4.98 17.77
N VAL A 254 6.25 3.83 17.36
CA VAL A 254 6.65 2.50 17.86
C VAL A 254 8.11 2.24 17.49
N ILE A 255 8.48 2.44 16.23
CA ILE A 255 9.86 2.24 15.74
C ILE A 255 10.85 3.10 16.55
N ARG A 256 10.51 4.38 16.78
CA ARG A 256 11.34 5.29 17.57
C ARG A 256 11.52 4.78 18.99
N SER A 257 10.44 4.36 19.67
CA SER A 257 10.51 3.82 21.04
C SER A 257 11.39 2.59 21.12
N LEU A 258 11.25 1.66 20.18
CA LEU A 258 12.07 0.45 20.15
C LEU A 258 13.55 0.71 19.85
N ASN A 259 13.85 1.74 19.06
CA ASN A 259 15.24 2.12 18.74
C ASN A 259 15.90 2.94 19.85
N ASP A 260 15.11 3.71 20.62
CA ASP A 260 15.62 4.52 21.74
C ASP A 260 15.93 3.68 22.99
N ASP A 261 15.30 2.50 23.13
CA ASP A 261 15.49 1.61 24.28
C ASP A 261 16.45 0.46 23.94
N GLU A 262 17.70 0.61 24.36
CA GLU A 262 18.75 -0.39 24.16
C GLU A 262 18.50 -1.70 24.93
N PHE A 263 17.72 -1.65 25.99
CA PHE A 263 17.45 -2.79 26.89
C PHE A 263 16.16 -3.54 26.57
N SER A 264 15.28 -2.96 25.76
CA SER A 264 14.05 -3.63 25.36
C SER A 264 14.34 -4.89 24.55
N THR A 265 13.62 -5.95 24.86
CA THR A 265 13.61 -7.21 24.09
C THR A 265 12.41 -7.33 23.18
N ALA A 266 11.50 -6.35 23.22
CA ALA A 266 10.32 -6.32 22.37
C ALA A 266 10.67 -6.29 20.88
N LEU A 267 9.92 -7.05 20.11
CA LEU A 267 9.98 -7.11 18.64
C LEU A 267 8.72 -6.48 18.05
N MET A 268 8.80 -6.08 16.80
CA MET A 268 7.66 -5.51 16.06
C MET A 268 7.51 -6.20 14.72
N ILE A 269 6.29 -6.50 14.34
CA ILE A 269 5.94 -6.91 12.97
C ILE A 269 5.92 -5.64 12.11
N GLY A 270 6.65 -5.62 10.99
CA GLY A 270 6.50 -4.56 9.99
C GLY A 270 5.13 -4.62 9.33
N MET A 271 4.57 -3.48 8.92
CA MET A 271 3.24 -3.39 8.32
C MET A 271 3.26 -2.71 6.98
N ASP A 272 2.39 -3.16 6.09
CA ASP A 272 2.07 -2.65 4.77
C ASP A 272 3.19 -2.81 3.74
N VAL A 273 4.43 -2.54 4.13
CA VAL A 273 5.64 -2.65 3.30
C VAL A 273 6.75 -3.38 4.05
N ASP A 274 7.80 -3.80 3.34
CA ASP A 274 9.00 -4.34 4.00
C ASP A 274 9.69 -3.24 4.84
N MET A 275 9.62 -3.38 6.15
CA MET A 275 10.17 -2.44 7.12
C MET A 275 11.52 -2.89 7.70
N ALA A 276 12.16 -3.91 7.15
CA ALA A 276 13.43 -4.45 7.65
C ALA A 276 14.54 -3.41 7.84
N GLY A 277 14.55 -2.36 7.01
CA GLY A 277 15.54 -1.29 7.07
C GLY A 277 15.31 -0.26 8.18
N ARG A 278 14.18 -0.29 8.90
CA ARG A 278 13.79 0.74 9.87
C ARG A 278 14.19 0.43 11.31
N SER A 279 14.26 -0.84 11.66
CA SER A 279 14.71 -1.29 12.98
C SER A 279 15.27 -2.72 12.91
N ALA A 280 16.33 -2.99 13.68
CA ALA A 280 16.85 -4.34 13.87
C ALA A 280 15.87 -5.25 14.64
N ARG A 281 14.79 -4.68 15.19
CA ARG A 281 13.75 -5.39 15.97
C ARG A 281 12.56 -5.82 15.14
N ILE A 282 12.65 -5.77 13.80
CA ILE A 282 11.61 -6.21 12.87
C ILE A 282 12.03 -7.53 12.23
N PRO A 283 11.57 -8.69 12.75
CA PRO A 283 11.94 -10.00 12.21
C PRO A 283 11.28 -10.32 10.88
N PHE A 284 10.08 -9.79 10.65
CA PHE A 284 9.33 -9.94 9.41
C PHE A 284 8.32 -8.80 9.26
N SER A 285 7.83 -8.61 8.05
CA SER A 285 6.83 -7.61 7.72
C SER A 285 5.64 -8.25 7.02
N VAL A 286 4.43 -7.87 7.43
CA VAL A 286 3.20 -8.05 6.65
C VAL A 286 3.23 -7.05 5.51
N VAL A 287 3.18 -7.52 4.27
CA VAL A 287 3.27 -6.67 3.08
C VAL A 287 1.95 -6.75 2.31
N ILE A 288 1.36 -5.59 2.07
CA ILE A 288 0.14 -5.42 1.27
C ILE A 288 0.53 -4.73 -0.04
N ARG A 289 0.40 -5.44 -1.16
CA ARG A 289 0.86 -4.97 -2.49
C ARG A 289 -0.19 -4.12 -3.20
N ILE A 290 -0.79 -3.19 -2.48
CA ILE A 290 -1.85 -2.33 -3.03
C ILE A 290 -1.39 -1.55 -4.27
N GLY A 291 -0.13 -1.11 -4.30
CA GLY A 291 0.44 -0.41 -5.45
C GLY A 291 0.48 -1.26 -6.72
N ASP A 292 0.83 -2.54 -6.60
CA ASP A 292 0.85 -3.49 -7.73
C ASP A 292 -0.58 -3.74 -8.25
N VAL A 293 -1.55 -3.91 -7.33
CA VAL A 293 -2.97 -4.09 -7.68
C VAL A 293 -3.52 -2.85 -8.41
N LEU A 294 -3.28 -1.65 -7.89
CA LEU A 294 -3.72 -0.42 -8.53
C LEU A 294 -3.08 -0.20 -9.90
N LYS A 295 -1.79 -0.49 -10.02
CA LYS A 295 -1.08 -0.44 -11.31
C LYS A 295 -1.68 -1.40 -12.32
N GLN A 296 -2.07 -2.62 -11.90
CA GLN A 296 -2.75 -3.58 -12.78
C GLN A 296 -4.10 -3.05 -13.25
N TYR A 297 -4.93 -2.51 -12.33
CA TYR A 297 -6.22 -1.90 -12.70
C TYR A 297 -6.06 -0.77 -13.70
N LEU A 298 -5.09 0.10 -13.51
CA LEU A 298 -4.81 1.21 -14.42
C LEU A 298 -4.33 0.73 -15.79
N ASN A 299 -3.54 -0.34 -15.86
CA ASN A 299 -3.13 -0.97 -17.12
C ASN A 299 -4.34 -1.60 -17.84
N ASP A 300 -5.26 -2.22 -17.10
CA ASP A 300 -6.49 -2.78 -17.63
C ASP A 300 -7.40 -1.69 -18.22
N TRP A 301 -7.58 -0.59 -17.48
CA TRP A 301 -8.31 0.57 -17.97
C TRP A 301 -7.70 1.16 -19.26
N LEU A 302 -6.39 1.38 -19.27
CA LEU A 302 -5.69 1.93 -20.44
C LEU A 302 -5.81 1.01 -21.67
N ALA A 303 -5.88 -0.30 -21.44
CA ALA A 303 -6.10 -1.31 -22.48
C ALA A 303 -7.58 -1.45 -22.90
N GLY A 304 -8.49 -0.65 -22.34
CA GLY A 304 -9.93 -0.71 -22.60
C GLY A 304 -10.64 -1.93 -21.99
N ARG A 305 -10.03 -2.56 -20.98
CA ARG A 305 -10.68 -3.64 -20.23
C ARG A 305 -11.59 -3.05 -19.16
N GLU A 306 -12.75 -3.68 -18.99
CA GLU A 306 -13.71 -3.27 -17.95
C GLU A 306 -13.19 -3.70 -16.56
N TRP A 307 -13.34 -2.79 -15.59
CA TRP A 307 -13.14 -3.14 -14.19
C TRP A 307 -14.35 -3.90 -13.64
N PRO A 308 -14.13 -4.94 -12.82
CA PRO A 308 -15.23 -5.56 -12.08
C PRO A 308 -15.86 -4.52 -11.15
N GLN A 309 -17.17 -4.68 -10.89
CA GLN A 309 -17.89 -3.83 -9.94
C GLN A 309 -17.28 -3.91 -8.55
N HIS A 310 -16.94 -5.10 -8.11
CA HIS A 310 -16.23 -5.34 -6.87
C HIS A 310 -15.21 -6.46 -7.06
N GLN A 311 -14.01 -6.30 -6.49
CA GLN A 311 -12.99 -7.33 -6.49
C GLN A 311 -12.23 -7.36 -5.17
N ARG A 312 -11.94 -8.58 -4.72
CA ARG A 312 -11.12 -8.85 -3.55
C ARG A 312 -9.87 -9.62 -3.95
N PHE A 313 -8.76 -9.19 -3.41
CA PHE A 313 -7.45 -9.83 -3.56
C PHE A 313 -6.97 -10.30 -2.20
N GLY A 314 -6.01 -11.22 -2.17
CA GLY A 314 -5.45 -11.70 -0.91
C GLY A 314 -4.13 -12.42 -1.11
N MET A 315 -3.81 -13.27 -0.15
CA MET A 315 -2.59 -14.09 -0.19
C MET A 315 -2.55 -15.03 -1.41
N LYS A 316 -3.70 -15.58 -1.80
CA LYS A 316 -3.83 -16.46 -2.96
C LYS A 316 -3.42 -15.77 -4.26
N ASP A 317 -3.69 -14.48 -4.38
CA ASP A 317 -3.39 -13.67 -5.56
C ASP A 317 -1.99 -13.04 -5.48
N GLY A 318 -1.27 -13.26 -4.37
CA GLY A 318 0.02 -12.63 -4.09
C GLY A 318 -0.08 -11.15 -3.71
N ALA A 319 -1.30 -10.64 -3.46
CA ALA A 319 -1.52 -9.25 -3.06
C ALA A 319 -1.18 -8.98 -1.59
N ALA A 320 -1.12 -10.03 -0.76
CA ALA A 320 -0.66 -9.96 0.62
C ALA A 320 0.29 -11.12 0.91
N ASP A 321 1.36 -10.88 1.64
CA ASP A 321 2.31 -11.92 2.07
C ASP A 321 3.18 -11.43 3.24
N ILE A 322 4.00 -12.32 3.80
CA ILE A 322 5.03 -11.99 4.78
C ILE A 322 6.41 -11.97 4.12
N VAL A 323 7.19 -10.94 4.40
CA VAL A 323 8.60 -10.83 4.04
C VAL A 323 9.44 -10.98 5.31
N ILE A 324 10.29 -12.00 5.34
CA ILE A 324 11.21 -12.26 6.46
C ILE A 324 12.46 -11.41 6.28
N THR A 325 12.89 -10.73 7.35
CA THR A 325 14.00 -9.79 7.35
C THR A 325 15.35 -10.51 7.37
N PRO A 326 16.18 -10.44 6.33
CA PRO A 326 17.50 -11.09 6.32
C PRO A 326 18.47 -10.55 7.39
N ARG A 327 18.34 -9.27 7.77
CA ARG A 327 19.21 -8.64 8.79
C ARG A 327 18.91 -9.10 10.21
N PHE A 328 17.64 -9.35 10.53
CA PHE A 328 17.25 -9.90 11.81
C PHE A 328 17.97 -11.22 12.09
N ILE A 329 18.17 -11.99 11.05
CA ILE A 329 18.84 -13.28 11.04
C ILE A 329 20.32 -13.17 11.43
N GLN A 330 21.00 -12.10 10.99
CA GLN A 330 22.42 -11.87 11.30
C GLN A 330 22.67 -11.42 12.74
N ASN A 331 21.64 -10.87 13.40
CA ASN A 331 21.71 -10.42 14.80
C ASN A 331 21.15 -11.45 15.79
N LEU A 332 20.73 -12.63 15.31
CA LEU A 332 20.16 -13.71 16.13
C LEU A 332 21.14 -14.34 17.12
N ASP A 333 22.44 -14.08 17.03
CA ASP A 333 23.43 -14.57 18.01
C ASP A 333 23.10 -14.18 19.47
N ILE A 334 22.28 -13.14 19.68
CA ILE A 334 21.82 -12.66 20.98
C ILE A 334 20.53 -13.38 21.44
N TRP A 335 19.78 -14.02 20.50
CA TRP A 335 18.42 -14.52 20.71
C TRP A 335 18.25 -16.03 20.50
N ASP A 336 19.37 -16.75 20.37
CA ASP A 336 19.46 -18.11 19.83
C ASP A 336 18.65 -19.16 20.62
N GLU A 337 18.44 -18.96 21.91
CA GLU A 337 17.74 -19.94 22.74
C GLU A 337 16.21 -19.97 22.53
N ARG A 338 15.59 -18.87 22.06
CA ARG A 338 14.15 -18.75 21.90
C ARG A 338 13.65 -18.86 20.47
N TYR A 339 14.36 -18.23 19.56
CA TYR A 339 13.90 -18.09 18.18
C TYR A 339 14.42 -19.19 17.27
N GLY A 340 15.33 -19.99 17.78
CA GLY A 340 16.05 -20.94 16.94
C GLY A 340 16.80 -20.20 15.83
N SER A 341 17.29 -20.95 14.88
CA SER A 341 17.95 -20.40 13.71
C SER A 341 16.92 -19.69 12.79
N LEU A 342 17.40 -18.96 11.80
CA LEU A 342 16.68 -18.50 10.60
C LEU A 342 15.63 -19.51 10.13
N ASP A 343 15.97 -20.78 10.18
CA ASP A 343 15.11 -21.90 9.89
C ASP A 343 13.77 -21.88 10.65
N THR A 344 13.67 -21.30 11.83
CA THR A 344 12.44 -21.35 12.63
C THR A 344 11.35 -20.47 12.03
N PHE A 345 11.64 -19.20 11.70
CA PHE A 345 10.67 -18.33 11.07
C PHE A 345 10.32 -18.80 9.66
N GLN A 346 11.33 -19.25 8.90
CA GLN A 346 11.11 -19.80 7.57
C GLN A 346 10.24 -21.07 7.62
N LYS A 347 10.52 -22.00 8.53
CA LYS A 347 9.72 -23.21 8.73
C LYS A 347 8.29 -22.90 9.17
N ARG A 348 8.10 -21.92 10.08
CA ARG A 348 6.76 -21.47 10.49
C ARG A 348 6.00 -20.85 9.34
N TYR A 349 6.65 -19.99 8.57
CA TYR A 349 6.06 -19.43 7.36
C TYR A 349 5.56 -20.53 6.41
N GLU A 350 6.41 -21.48 6.06
CA GLU A 350 6.05 -22.58 5.18
C GLU A 350 4.96 -23.49 5.77
N GLN A 351 5.03 -23.73 7.07
CA GLN A 351 4.07 -24.57 7.78
C GLN A 351 2.66 -23.96 7.81
N TYR A 352 2.53 -22.64 8.00
CA TYR A 352 1.24 -22.00 8.25
C TYR A 352 0.69 -21.24 7.03
N LYS A 353 1.48 -20.99 6.00
CA LYS A 353 1.05 -20.22 4.82
C LYS A 353 -0.18 -20.81 4.14
N ASP A 354 -0.17 -22.11 3.85
CA ASP A 354 -1.29 -22.76 3.17
C ASP A 354 -2.57 -22.76 4.03
N GLU A 355 -2.41 -22.81 5.34
CA GLU A 355 -3.53 -22.69 6.25
C GLU A 355 -4.07 -21.26 6.29
N ALA A 356 -3.21 -20.26 6.32
CA ALA A 356 -3.61 -18.87 6.28
C ALA A 356 -4.42 -18.53 5.02
N VAL A 357 -3.98 -19.01 3.86
CA VAL A 357 -4.71 -18.88 2.59
C VAL A 357 -6.11 -19.53 2.67
N ARG A 358 -6.22 -20.73 3.28
CA ARG A 358 -7.54 -21.37 3.47
C ARG A 358 -8.42 -20.59 4.44
N LYS A 359 -7.85 -20.09 5.53
CA LYS A 359 -8.56 -19.31 6.54
C LYS A 359 -9.07 -17.99 5.99
N GLU A 360 -8.29 -17.32 5.14
CA GLU A 360 -8.73 -16.14 4.39
C GLU A 360 -9.97 -16.48 3.55
N ALA A 361 -9.90 -17.54 2.75
CA ALA A 361 -11.01 -17.96 1.90
C ALA A 361 -12.27 -18.45 2.69
N GLU A 362 -12.11 -18.86 3.95
CA GLU A 362 -13.22 -19.18 4.86
C GLU A 362 -13.85 -17.91 5.44
N TYR A 363 -13.06 -16.92 5.79
CA TYR A 363 -13.49 -15.63 6.34
C TYR A 363 -14.30 -14.80 5.33
N GLU A 364 -13.98 -14.91 4.04
CA GLU A 364 -14.62 -14.18 2.94
C GLU A 364 -16.01 -14.74 2.52
N LYS A 365 -16.47 -15.85 3.09
CA LYS A 365 -17.78 -16.48 2.79
C LYS A 365 -18.89 -15.97 3.67
#